data_8238637c35168d160471ed620a4bc602
#
_entry.id   8238637c35168d160471ed620a4bc602
#
_cell.length_a   1.000
_cell.length_b   1.000
_cell.length_c   1.000
_cell.angle_alpha   90.00
_cell.angle_beta   90.00
_cell.angle_gamma   90.00
#
_symmetry.space_group_name_H-M   'P 1'
#
loop_
_entity.id
_entity.type
_entity.pdbx_description
1 polymer ?
#
loop_
_entity_poly.entity_id
_entity_poly.type
_entity_poly.pdbx_seq_one_letter_code
_entity_poly.pdbx_strand_id
1 'polypeptide(L)'
;MESLDLRVLSDVLAWRQAGRRVTLVTVVETWGSAPRPPGALLAVRDDGVVSGSVSGGCVEDDLIARIKAGEYDALDHPSIVAYGVSKDEAARFGLPCGGTLRLVQEPVKDTAWIASVLQRTSSHQLVARTVKLSTGDVSLRDALRTDALLFDGLNLTTLFGPRWRLLLIGAGQLSQAVAHMAKLLDFEVLVCDPREEYAASLGLTDVTRVMGMPDDVVLALKPDAHTAVVALTHDAKLDDMALMEALKSDAFYVGALGSRRNQATRKQRLMEHFDLSAESLERLHGPVGLSIGAKTPAEIAVSIIAQIVQVKNAATAAPVATESSCAKA
;
A
#
# COMPACT_ATOMS: atom_id res chain seq x y z
N MET A 1 0.11 -1.19 -3.25
CA MET A 1 -1.24 -1.82 -3.18
C MET A 1 -1.65 -1.84 -1.73
N GLU A 2 -2.87 -1.51 -1.42
CA GLU A 2 -3.35 -1.42 -0.04
C GLU A 2 -3.54 -2.83 0.54
N SER A 3 -3.24 -3.02 1.82
CA SER A 3 -3.46 -4.31 2.51
C SER A 3 -4.96 -4.66 2.58
N LEU A 4 -5.82 -3.67 2.36
CA LEU A 4 -7.26 -3.85 2.20
C LEU A 4 -7.57 -4.90 1.12
N ASP A 5 -6.85 -4.89 0.00
CA ASP A 5 -7.07 -5.83 -1.10
C ASP A 5 -6.67 -7.26 -0.70
N LEU A 6 -5.59 -7.43 0.09
CA LEU A 6 -5.23 -8.75 0.62
C LEU A 6 -6.26 -9.24 1.65
N ARG A 7 -6.84 -8.34 2.43
CA ARG A 7 -7.95 -8.67 3.34
C ARG A 7 -9.17 -9.11 2.57
N VAL A 8 -9.53 -8.41 1.49
CA VAL A 8 -10.63 -8.83 0.60
C VAL A 8 -10.39 -10.24 0.08
N LEU A 9 -9.17 -10.56 -0.40
CA LEU A 9 -8.84 -11.91 -0.87
C LEU A 9 -8.94 -12.96 0.25
N SER A 10 -8.51 -12.63 1.47
CA SER A 10 -8.64 -13.52 2.64
C SER A 10 -10.11 -13.81 2.96
N ASP A 11 -10.96 -12.78 2.94
CA ASP A 11 -12.40 -12.94 3.17
C ASP A 11 -13.05 -13.78 2.06
N VAL A 12 -12.69 -13.56 0.79
CA VAL A 12 -13.14 -14.39 -0.34
C VAL A 12 -12.76 -15.85 -0.14
N LEU A 13 -11.51 -16.12 0.24
CA LEU A 13 -11.05 -17.48 0.49
C LEU A 13 -11.87 -18.17 1.60
N ALA A 14 -12.06 -17.48 2.74
CA ALA A 14 -12.83 -17.99 3.86
C ALA A 14 -14.31 -18.25 3.47
N TRP A 15 -14.94 -17.34 2.73
CA TRP A 15 -16.34 -17.51 2.29
C TRP A 15 -16.48 -18.66 1.31
N ARG A 16 -15.53 -18.81 0.36
CA ARG A 16 -15.54 -19.94 -0.58
C ARG A 16 -15.33 -21.29 0.12
N GLN A 17 -14.44 -21.34 1.12
CA GLN A 17 -14.24 -22.54 1.96
C GLN A 17 -15.49 -22.89 2.78
N ALA A 18 -16.28 -21.89 3.16
CA ALA A 18 -17.58 -22.07 3.81
C ALA A 18 -18.72 -22.43 2.83
N GLY A 19 -18.41 -22.71 1.55
CA GLY A 19 -19.37 -23.09 0.53
C GLY A 19 -20.22 -21.95 -0.04
N ARG A 20 -19.86 -20.67 0.27
CA ARG A 20 -20.63 -19.51 -0.22
C ARG A 20 -20.15 -19.11 -1.62
N ARG A 21 -21.07 -18.60 -2.43
CA ARG A 21 -20.75 -18.00 -3.72
C ARG A 21 -20.26 -16.58 -3.51
N VAL A 22 -19.24 -16.17 -4.28
CA VAL A 22 -18.62 -14.85 -4.18
C VAL A 22 -18.38 -14.28 -5.56
N THR A 23 -18.74 -13.02 -5.74
CA THR A 23 -18.37 -12.21 -6.90
C THR A 23 -17.27 -11.25 -6.47
N LEU A 24 -16.11 -11.32 -7.12
CA LEU A 24 -15.03 -10.35 -6.96
C LEU A 24 -15.18 -9.24 -7.99
N VAL A 25 -15.08 -7.99 -7.56
CA VAL A 25 -15.24 -6.80 -8.41
C VAL A 25 -13.98 -5.98 -8.33
N THR A 26 -13.41 -5.64 -9.49
CA THR A 26 -12.17 -4.85 -9.59
C THR A 26 -12.43 -3.56 -10.35
N VAL A 27 -11.98 -2.43 -9.81
CA VAL A 27 -11.94 -1.17 -10.55
C VAL A 27 -10.85 -1.26 -11.63
N VAL A 28 -11.21 -1.09 -12.89
CA VAL A 28 -10.26 -1.15 -14.01
C VAL A 28 -9.97 0.20 -14.63
N GLU A 29 -10.95 1.09 -14.67
CA GLU A 29 -10.80 2.44 -15.20
C GLU A 29 -11.71 3.42 -14.46
N THR A 30 -11.20 4.64 -14.29
CA THR A 30 -11.94 5.75 -13.70
C THR A 30 -11.72 7.02 -14.51
N TRP A 31 -12.76 7.81 -14.71
CA TRP A 31 -12.68 9.15 -15.29
C TRP A 31 -13.28 10.16 -14.33
N GLY A 32 -12.62 11.29 -14.16
CA GLY A 32 -13.00 12.30 -13.18
C GLY A 32 -12.55 11.93 -11.75
N SER A 33 -13.21 12.51 -10.75
CA SER A 33 -12.95 12.22 -9.34
C SER A 33 -13.61 10.91 -8.95
N ALA A 34 -12.82 9.85 -8.86
CA ALA A 34 -13.29 8.57 -8.34
C ALA A 34 -12.79 8.37 -6.90
N PRO A 35 -13.63 7.90 -5.97
CA PRO A 35 -13.23 7.69 -4.58
C PRO A 35 -12.26 6.52 -4.41
N ARG A 36 -12.20 5.59 -5.37
CA ARG A 36 -11.26 4.45 -5.35
C ARG A 36 -10.48 4.38 -6.66
N PRO A 37 -9.15 4.13 -6.60
CA PRO A 37 -8.31 4.04 -7.79
C PRO A 37 -8.52 2.72 -8.54
N PRO A 38 -8.06 2.63 -9.82
CA PRO A 38 -7.91 1.35 -10.51
C PRO A 38 -7.11 0.35 -9.68
N GLY A 39 -7.56 -0.90 -9.66
CA GLY A 39 -7.02 -1.98 -8.83
C GLY A 39 -7.76 -2.19 -7.51
N ALA A 40 -8.58 -1.24 -7.05
CA ALA A 40 -9.38 -1.42 -5.85
C ALA A 40 -10.35 -2.58 -5.98
N LEU A 41 -10.51 -3.35 -4.90
CA LEU A 41 -11.31 -4.57 -4.85
C LEU A 41 -12.55 -4.42 -3.97
N LEU A 42 -13.61 -5.08 -4.39
CA LEU A 42 -14.81 -5.38 -3.61
C LEU A 42 -15.16 -6.85 -3.80
N ALA A 43 -15.35 -7.58 -2.74
CA ALA A 43 -15.97 -8.90 -2.77
C ALA A 43 -17.40 -8.82 -2.27
N VAL A 44 -18.32 -9.43 -2.98
CA VAL A 44 -19.74 -9.51 -2.60
C VAL A 44 -20.12 -10.98 -2.51
N ARG A 45 -20.60 -11.38 -1.33
CA ARG A 45 -21.10 -12.71 -1.08
C ARG A 45 -22.57 -12.83 -1.50
N ASP A 46 -23.04 -14.03 -1.82
CA ASP A 46 -24.39 -14.33 -2.30
C ASP A 46 -25.54 -13.81 -1.42
N ASP A 47 -25.31 -13.56 -0.13
CA ASP A 47 -26.27 -12.96 0.81
C ASP A 47 -26.10 -11.44 0.99
N GLY A 48 -25.18 -10.83 0.24
CA GLY A 48 -24.94 -9.40 0.25
C GLY A 48 -23.95 -8.90 1.27
N VAL A 49 -23.25 -9.78 1.98
CA VAL A 49 -22.11 -9.38 2.81
C VAL A 49 -20.95 -8.95 1.91
N VAL A 50 -20.30 -7.87 2.26
CA VAL A 50 -19.23 -7.26 1.45
C VAL A 50 -17.91 -7.15 2.20
N SER A 51 -16.81 -7.17 1.45
CA SER A 51 -15.48 -6.81 1.91
C SER A 51 -14.80 -5.95 0.85
N GLY A 52 -14.16 -4.86 1.24
CA GLY A 52 -13.57 -3.89 0.31
C GLY A 52 -14.54 -2.81 -0.16
N SER A 53 -14.14 -2.04 -1.19
CA SER A 53 -14.95 -0.97 -1.78
C SER A 53 -14.42 -0.55 -3.15
N VAL A 54 -15.33 -0.17 -4.06
CA VAL A 54 -15.02 0.32 -5.42
C VAL A 54 -15.46 1.78 -5.65
N SER A 55 -16.42 2.29 -4.87
CA SER A 55 -16.94 3.66 -5.03
C SER A 55 -17.15 4.41 -3.71
N GLY A 56 -17.38 3.67 -2.63
CA GLY A 56 -17.68 4.21 -1.30
C GLY A 56 -19.17 4.41 -1.02
N GLY A 57 -20.08 3.74 -1.75
CA GLY A 57 -21.52 3.79 -1.42
C GLY A 57 -22.47 3.27 -2.50
N CYS A 58 -23.04 4.15 -3.32
CA CYS A 58 -24.18 3.82 -4.17
C CYS A 58 -23.95 2.71 -5.22
N VAL A 59 -22.72 2.56 -5.72
CA VAL A 59 -22.37 1.47 -6.65
C VAL A 59 -22.37 0.14 -5.94
N GLU A 60 -21.85 0.11 -4.71
CA GLU A 60 -21.88 -1.07 -3.84
C GLU A 60 -23.31 -1.53 -3.59
N ASP A 61 -24.24 -0.60 -3.27
CA ASP A 61 -25.63 -0.91 -3.01
C ASP A 61 -26.32 -1.55 -4.22
N ASP A 62 -26.06 -1.03 -5.44
CA ASP A 62 -26.56 -1.61 -6.68
C ASP A 62 -26.01 -3.01 -6.92
N LEU A 63 -24.69 -3.19 -6.78
CA LEU A 63 -24.05 -4.50 -6.93
C LEU A 63 -24.61 -5.54 -5.94
N ILE A 64 -24.79 -5.15 -4.68
CA ILE A 64 -25.39 -6.00 -3.64
C ILE A 64 -26.83 -6.39 -4.02
N ALA A 65 -27.62 -5.42 -4.45
CA ALA A 65 -29.02 -5.67 -4.83
C ALA A 65 -29.12 -6.67 -6.01
N ARG A 66 -28.29 -6.49 -7.03
CA ARG A 66 -28.25 -7.35 -8.23
C ARG A 66 -27.76 -8.76 -7.91
N ILE A 67 -26.75 -8.89 -7.04
CA ILE A 67 -26.24 -10.20 -6.60
C ILE A 67 -27.29 -10.93 -5.77
N LYS A 68 -27.98 -10.24 -4.84
CA LYS A 68 -29.10 -10.83 -4.08
C LYS A 68 -30.29 -11.23 -4.94
N ALA A 69 -30.52 -10.49 -6.04
CA ALA A 69 -31.55 -10.84 -7.01
C ALA A 69 -31.17 -12.04 -7.90
N GLY A 70 -29.94 -12.56 -7.77
CA GLY A 70 -29.46 -13.70 -8.55
C GLY A 70 -29.07 -13.37 -9.98
N GLU A 71 -28.92 -12.08 -10.32
CA GLU A 71 -28.53 -11.67 -11.68
C GLU A 71 -27.17 -12.24 -12.11
N TYR A 72 -26.30 -12.53 -11.15
CA TYR A 72 -24.96 -13.08 -11.37
C TYR A 72 -24.87 -14.60 -11.21
N ASP A 73 -25.97 -15.27 -10.91
CA ASP A 73 -25.99 -16.71 -10.70
C ASP A 73 -25.68 -17.50 -11.98
N ALA A 74 -25.97 -16.92 -13.14
CA ALA A 74 -25.70 -17.47 -14.45
C ALA A 74 -24.36 -17.03 -15.05
N LEU A 75 -23.56 -16.18 -14.35
CA LEU A 75 -22.26 -15.76 -14.84
C LEU A 75 -21.25 -16.90 -14.74
N ASP A 76 -20.84 -17.40 -15.91
CA ASP A 76 -19.82 -18.44 -16.00
C ASP A 76 -18.39 -17.90 -16.12
N HIS A 77 -18.24 -16.65 -16.51
CA HIS A 77 -16.95 -15.98 -16.73
C HIS A 77 -17.03 -14.50 -16.35
N PRO A 78 -15.88 -13.80 -16.19
CA PRO A 78 -15.85 -12.38 -15.89
C PRO A 78 -16.62 -11.53 -16.91
N SER A 79 -17.21 -10.44 -16.42
CA SER A 79 -17.94 -9.47 -17.25
C SER A 79 -17.58 -8.04 -16.89
N ILE A 80 -17.76 -7.12 -17.82
CA ILE A 80 -17.50 -5.70 -17.64
C ILE A 80 -18.82 -4.99 -17.35
N VAL A 81 -18.81 -4.11 -16.33
CA VAL A 81 -19.91 -3.20 -16.03
C VAL A 81 -19.37 -1.77 -15.92
N ALA A 82 -20.15 -0.81 -16.40
CA ALA A 82 -19.82 0.61 -16.32
C ALA A 82 -20.95 1.36 -15.60
N TYR A 83 -20.56 2.32 -14.78
CA TYR A 83 -21.45 3.23 -14.06
C TYR A 83 -21.11 4.67 -14.42
N GLY A 84 -22.12 5.57 -14.46
CA GLY A 84 -21.93 6.97 -14.73
C GLY A 84 -21.73 7.30 -16.21
N VAL A 85 -22.22 6.47 -17.13
CA VAL A 85 -22.12 6.70 -18.59
C VAL A 85 -22.97 7.90 -19.02
N SER A 86 -24.06 8.20 -18.31
CA SER A 86 -24.87 9.40 -18.50
C SER A 86 -24.83 10.32 -17.28
N LYS A 87 -25.18 11.61 -17.47
CA LYS A 87 -25.26 12.57 -16.37
C LYS A 87 -26.26 12.16 -15.29
N ASP A 88 -27.40 11.61 -15.71
CA ASP A 88 -28.45 11.16 -14.79
C ASP A 88 -28.01 9.94 -13.99
N GLU A 89 -27.31 9.02 -14.63
CA GLU A 89 -26.72 7.85 -14.00
C GLU A 89 -25.58 8.25 -13.04
N ALA A 90 -24.71 9.17 -13.44
CA ALA A 90 -23.65 9.70 -12.58
C ALA A 90 -24.22 10.36 -11.31
N ALA A 91 -25.32 11.12 -11.45
CA ALA A 91 -26.02 11.71 -10.31
C ALA A 91 -26.65 10.65 -9.40
N ARG A 92 -27.26 9.60 -9.99
CA ARG A 92 -27.86 8.48 -9.24
C ARG A 92 -26.85 7.71 -8.41
N PHE A 93 -25.64 7.49 -8.94
CA PHE A 93 -24.58 6.72 -8.28
C PHE A 93 -23.57 7.57 -7.50
N GLY A 94 -23.90 8.84 -7.23
CA GLY A 94 -23.04 9.70 -6.41
C GLY A 94 -21.68 9.99 -7.04
N LEU A 95 -21.62 10.04 -8.38
CA LEU A 95 -20.43 10.42 -9.14
C LEU A 95 -20.52 11.90 -9.56
N PRO A 96 -20.36 12.86 -8.65
CA PRO A 96 -20.82 14.26 -8.79
C PRO A 96 -20.11 15.03 -9.90
N CYS A 97 -18.97 14.56 -10.37
CA CYS A 97 -18.17 15.23 -11.40
C CYS A 97 -18.40 14.66 -12.80
N GLY A 98 -19.48 13.89 -13.03
CA GLY A 98 -19.71 13.20 -14.31
C GLY A 98 -18.68 12.12 -14.59
N GLY A 99 -18.11 11.55 -13.53
CA GLY A 99 -17.10 10.49 -13.63
C GLY A 99 -17.74 9.17 -14.10
N THR A 100 -16.99 8.42 -14.90
CA THR A 100 -17.34 7.05 -15.26
C THR A 100 -16.46 6.08 -14.49
N LEU A 101 -17.08 5.03 -13.98
CA LEU A 101 -16.40 3.94 -13.29
C LEU A 101 -16.61 2.65 -14.09
N ARG A 102 -15.51 2.02 -14.53
CA ARG A 102 -15.55 0.73 -15.19
C ARG A 102 -15.02 -0.34 -14.27
N LEU A 103 -15.79 -1.41 -14.14
CA LEU A 103 -15.52 -2.53 -13.25
C LEU A 103 -15.45 -3.84 -14.04
N VAL A 104 -14.60 -4.76 -13.58
CA VAL A 104 -14.67 -6.17 -13.97
C VAL A 104 -15.26 -6.93 -12.80
N GLN A 105 -16.32 -7.68 -13.06
CA GLN A 105 -16.99 -8.58 -12.13
C GLN A 105 -16.62 -10.00 -12.49
N GLU A 106 -16.16 -10.79 -11.53
CA GLU A 106 -15.78 -12.18 -11.77
C GLU A 106 -16.38 -13.13 -10.72
N PRO A 107 -17.07 -14.20 -11.13
CA PRO A 107 -17.48 -15.25 -10.23
C PRO A 107 -16.24 -16.03 -9.77
N VAL A 108 -15.99 -16.07 -8.46
CA VAL A 108 -14.84 -16.80 -7.91
C VAL A 108 -15.18 -18.28 -7.84
N LYS A 109 -14.75 -19.06 -8.85
CA LYS A 109 -14.95 -20.52 -8.91
C LYS A 109 -13.81 -21.28 -8.28
N ASP A 110 -12.58 -20.95 -8.64
CA ASP A 110 -11.34 -21.51 -8.09
C ASP A 110 -10.67 -20.53 -7.13
N THR A 111 -10.14 -21.05 -6.04
CA THR A 111 -9.44 -20.27 -5.00
C THR A 111 -7.96 -20.58 -4.88
N ALA A 112 -7.43 -21.48 -5.68
CA ALA A 112 -6.02 -21.86 -5.63
C ALA A 112 -5.10 -20.65 -5.91
N TRP A 113 -5.49 -19.78 -6.83
CA TRP A 113 -4.76 -18.56 -7.12
C TRP A 113 -4.76 -17.60 -5.94
N ILE A 114 -5.87 -17.49 -5.17
CA ILE A 114 -5.98 -16.62 -3.99
C ILE A 114 -5.01 -17.10 -2.90
N ALA A 115 -5.04 -18.39 -2.60
CA ALA A 115 -4.12 -18.99 -1.63
C ALA A 115 -2.64 -18.76 -2.03
N SER A 116 -2.31 -18.90 -3.32
CA SER A 116 -0.97 -18.64 -3.84
C SER A 116 -0.58 -17.15 -3.72
N VAL A 117 -1.47 -16.22 -4.06
CA VAL A 117 -1.23 -14.78 -3.89
C VAL A 117 -0.98 -14.45 -2.42
N LEU A 118 -1.83 -14.91 -1.50
CA LEU A 118 -1.69 -14.65 -0.07
C LEU A 118 -0.38 -15.22 0.49
N GLN A 119 -0.01 -16.45 0.09
CA GLN A 119 1.24 -17.07 0.50
C GLN A 119 2.46 -16.28 -0.03
N ARG A 120 2.47 -15.92 -1.31
CA ARG A 120 3.59 -15.22 -1.93
C ARG A 120 3.76 -13.80 -1.38
N THR A 121 2.67 -13.08 -1.18
CA THR A 121 2.71 -11.73 -0.59
C THR A 121 3.14 -11.76 0.88
N SER A 122 2.79 -12.79 1.65
CA SER A 122 3.31 -12.96 3.02
C SER A 122 4.82 -13.26 3.05
N SER A 123 5.37 -13.82 1.98
CA SER A 123 6.81 -14.02 1.78
C SER A 123 7.47 -12.81 1.08
N HIS A 124 6.86 -11.63 1.12
CA HIS A 124 7.34 -10.38 0.52
C HIS A 124 7.58 -10.44 -1.00
N GLN A 125 6.83 -11.27 -1.73
CA GLN A 125 6.89 -11.33 -3.19
C GLN A 125 5.80 -10.47 -3.82
N LEU A 126 6.15 -9.81 -4.93
CA LEU A 126 5.19 -9.16 -5.83
C LEU A 126 4.62 -10.19 -6.81
N VAL A 127 3.31 -10.19 -6.98
CA VAL A 127 2.59 -11.13 -7.85
C VAL A 127 1.72 -10.38 -8.83
N ALA A 128 1.88 -10.65 -10.11
CA ALA A 128 0.92 -10.24 -11.13
C ALA A 128 -0.07 -11.40 -11.37
N ARG A 129 -1.36 -11.08 -11.25
CA ARG A 129 -2.46 -11.97 -11.57
C ARG A 129 -3.13 -11.51 -12.84
N THR A 130 -3.19 -12.37 -13.84
CA THR A 130 -3.93 -12.11 -15.07
C THR A 130 -5.14 -13.03 -15.16
N VAL A 131 -6.33 -12.45 -15.35
CA VAL A 131 -7.56 -13.17 -15.64
C VAL A 131 -7.99 -12.91 -17.07
N LYS A 132 -8.34 -13.97 -17.82
CA LYS A 132 -8.90 -13.90 -19.16
C LYS A 132 -10.41 -13.78 -19.05
N LEU A 133 -10.99 -12.68 -19.56
CA LEU A 133 -12.42 -12.39 -19.37
C LEU A 133 -13.34 -13.41 -20.06
N SER A 134 -12.92 -13.95 -21.21
CA SER A 134 -13.75 -14.89 -21.96
C SER A 134 -13.90 -16.28 -21.34
N THR A 135 -12.99 -16.67 -20.44
CA THR A 135 -12.98 -18.03 -19.85
C THR A 135 -12.94 -18.00 -18.32
N GLY A 136 -12.47 -16.92 -17.72
CA GLY A 136 -12.19 -16.84 -16.28
C GLY A 136 -10.88 -17.52 -15.86
N ASP A 137 -10.08 -17.98 -16.83
CA ASP A 137 -8.77 -18.60 -16.53
C ASP A 137 -7.85 -17.59 -15.87
N VAL A 138 -7.20 -18.00 -14.79
CA VAL A 138 -6.27 -17.20 -14.03
C VAL A 138 -4.86 -17.74 -14.17
N SER A 139 -3.91 -16.83 -14.43
CA SER A 139 -2.48 -17.12 -14.38
C SER A 139 -1.77 -16.18 -13.41
N LEU A 140 -0.71 -16.68 -12.77
CA LEU A 140 0.14 -15.92 -11.85
C LEU A 140 1.57 -15.90 -12.38
N ARG A 141 2.23 -14.75 -12.27
CA ARG A 141 3.66 -14.59 -12.51
C ARG A 141 4.31 -13.73 -11.45
N ASP A 142 5.63 -13.75 -11.37
CA ASP A 142 6.37 -12.75 -10.61
C ASP A 142 6.18 -11.38 -11.24
N ALA A 143 5.95 -10.38 -10.40
CA ALA A 143 5.80 -9.01 -10.83
C ALA A 143 7.04 -8.19 -10.52
N LEU A 144 7.31 -7.20 -11.37
CA LEU A 144 8.32 -6.17 -11.16
C LEU A 144 7.66 -4.92 -10.57
N ARG A 145 8.45 -4.05 -9.95
CA ARG A 145 7.95 -2.76 -9.43
C ARG A 145 7.45 -1.82 -10.51
N THR A 146 7.95 -1.98 -11.73
CA THR A 146 7.54 -1.20 -12.90
C THR A 146 6.25 -1.71 -13.53
N ASP A 147 5.77 -2.89 -13.10
CA ASP A 147 4.49 -3.39 -13.58
C ASP A 147 3.36 -2.50 -13.04
N ALA A 148 2.34 -2.35 -13.85
CA ALA A 148 1.12 -1.62 -13.50
C ALA A 148 -0.11 -2.51 -13.77
N LEU A 149 -1.27 -2.10 -13.24
CA LEU A 149 -2.53 -2.67 -13.67
C LEU A 149 -2.69 -2.49 -15.18
N LEU A 150 -3.02 -3.57 -15.87
CA LEU A 150 -3.27 -3.57 -17.31
C LEU A 150 -4.65 -4.15 -17.60
N PHE A 151 -5.41 -3.43 -18.39
CA PHE A 151 -6.72 -3.84 -18.85
C PHE A 151 -6.88 -3.54 -20.35
N ASP A 152 -7.02 -4.58 -21.17
CA ASP A 152 -7.12 -4.47 -22.64
C ASP A 152 -8.52 -4.84 -23.17
N GLY A 153 -9.49 -5.03 -22.26
CA GLY A 153 -10.85 -5.47 -22.60
C GLY A 153 -10.99 -6.99 -22.76
N LEU A 154 -9.89 -7.73 -22.85
CA LEU A 154 -9.87 -9.20 -22.97
C LEU A 154 -9.24 -9.84 -21.73
N ASN A 155 -8.23 -9.19 -21.18
CA ASN A 155 -7.50 -9.63 -20.01
C ASN A 155 -7.43 -8.48 -18.98
N LEU A 156 -7.46 -8.86 -17.71
CA LEU A 156 -7.18 -7.97 -16.61
C LEU A 156 -5.98 -8.48 -15.85
N THR A 157 -4.91 -7.70 -15.80
CA THR A 157 -3.74 -7.97 -14.96
C THR A 157 -3.74 -7.05 -13.76
N THR A 158 -3.82 -7.61 -12.56
CA THR A 158 -3.76 -6.91 -11.27
C THR A 158 -2.47 -7.29 -10.54
N LEU A 159 -1.99 -6.36 -9.71
CA LEU A 159 -0.75 -6.56 -8.95
C LEU A 159 -1.07 -6.71 -7.47
N PHE A 160 -0.47 -7.72 -6.86
CA PHE A 160 -0.56 -7.95 -5.43
C PHE A 160 0.85 -7.93 -4.82
N GLY A 161 1.01 -7.18 -3.75
CA GLY A 161 2.31 -7.01 -3.10
C GLY A 161 2.24 -7.21 -1.59
N PRO A 162 3.40 -7.32 -0.93
CA PRO A 162 3.48 -7.37 0.51
C PRO A 162 2.97 -6.07 1.13
N ARG A 163 2.64 -6.12 2.41
CA ARG A 163 2.40 -4.91 3.19
C ARG A 163 3.64 -4.02 3.16
N TRP A 164 3.42 -2.72 3.09
CA TRP A 164 4.48 -1.76 3.31
C TRP A 164 4.96 -1.87 4.75
N ARG A 165 6.27 -1.94 4.95
CA ARG A 165 6.88 -2.03 6.29
C ARG A 165 7.42 -0.68 6.70
N LEU A 166 7.30 -0.38 7.99
CA LEU A 166 7.93 0.77 8.62
C LEU A 166 8.72 0.29 9.83
N LEU A 167 10.04 0.36 9.74
CA LEU A 167 10.92 0.15 10.87
C LEU A 167 11.20 1.50 11.54
N LEU A 168 10.79 1.62 12.79
CA LEU A 168 11.10 2.75 13.66
C LEU A 168 12.25 2.37 14.60
N ILE A 169 13.30 3.17 14.60
CA ILE A 169 14.39 3.07 15.56
C ILE A 169 14.12 4.07 16.69
N GLY A 170 13.88 3.54 17.89
CA GLY A 170 13.45 4.28 19.06
C GLY A 170 11.97 4.03 19.40
N ALA A 171 11.68 3.90 20.70
CA ALA A 171 10.35 3.60 21.25
C ALA A 171 9.73 4.77 22.05
N GLY A 172 10.13 6.01 21.76
CA GLY A 172 9.63 7.20 22.45
C GLY A 172 8.22 7.62 21.98
N GLN A 173 7.71 8.71 22.57
CA GLN A 173 6.35 9.25 22.25
C GLN A 173 6.15 9.56 20.77
N LEU A 174 7.17 10.09 20.09
CA LEU A 174 7.09 10.36 18.66
C LEU A 174 6.93 9.06 17.86
N SER A 175 7.70 8.03 18.21
CA SER A 175 7.57 6.72 17.55
C SER A 175 6.18 6.10 17.76
N GLN A 176 5.57 6.28 18.94
CA GLN A 176 4.20 5.84 19.20
C GLN A 176 3.20 6.55 18.28
N ALA A 177 3.32 7.88 18.13
CA ALA A 177 2.44 8.66 17.27
C ALA A 177 2.60 8.26 15.78
N VAL A 178 3.85 8.11 15.31
CA VAL A 178 4.16 7.64 13.94
C VAL A 178 3.61 6.24 13.71
N ALA A 179 3.85 5.31 14.64
CA ALA A 179 3.36 3.94 14.55
C ALA A 179 1.82 3.88 14.44
N HIS A 180 1.13 4.66 15.26
CA HIS A 180 -0.34 4.72 15.25
C HIS A 180 -0.87 5.18 13.89
N MET A 181 -0.31 6.25 13.33
CA MET A 181 -0.71 6.78 12.02
C MET A 181 -0.32 5.82 10.88
N ALA A 182 0.86 5.21 10.94
CA ALA A 182 1.30 4.25 9.95
C ALA A 182 0.36 3.02 9.87
N LYS A 183 -0.15 2.56 11.01
CA LYS A 183 -1.12 1.47 11.06
C LYS A 183 -2.45 1.82 10.38
N LEU A 184 -2.94 3.06 10.52
CA LEU A 184 -4.13 3.52 9.80
C LEU A 184 -3.93 3.53 8.28
N LEU A 185 -2.68 3.61 7.83
CA LEU A 185 -2.26 3.53 6.43
C LEU A 185 -1.79 2.13 6.03
N ASP A 186 -2.09 1.13 6.87
CA ASP A 186 -1.86 -0.29 6.62
C ASP A 186 -0.38 -0.72 6.54
N PHE A 187 0.53 0.06 7.13
CA PHE A 187 1.89 -0.38 7.30
C PHE A 187 2.00 -1.50 8.35
N GLU A 188 2.82 -2.49 8.07
CA GLU A 188 3.38 -3.37 9.08
C GLU A 188 4.45 -2.56 9.84
N VAL A 189 4.22 -2.30 11.13
CA VAL A 189 5.10 -1.46 11.93
C VAL A 189 5.95 -2.31 12.85
N LEU A 190 7.27 -2.14 12.72
CA LEU A 190 8.28 -2.74 13.58
C LEU A 190 8.95 -1.61 14.38
N VAL A 191 9.20 -1.84 15.65
CA VAL A 191 9.90 -0.88 16.52
C VAL A 191 11.09 -1.57 17.18
N CYS A 192 12.26 -0.97 16.97
CA CYS A 192 13.52 -1.39 17.58
C CYS A 192 14.00 -0.29 18.54
N ASP A 193 14.18 -0.65 19.81
CA ASP A 193 14.91 0.16 20.80
C ASP A 193 15.64 -0.78 21.75
N PRO A 194 16.97 -0.75 21.79
CA PRO A 194 17.75 -1.62 22.67
C PRO A 194 17.62 -1.25 24.16
N ARG A 195 17.04 -0.09 24.47
CA ARG A 195 16.82 0.39 25.84
C ARG A 195 15.50 -0.15 26.36
N GLU A 196 15.56 -1.06 27.33
CA GLU A 196 14.38 -1.78 27.83
C GLU A 196 13.30 -0.85 28.39
N GLU A 197 13.69 0.25 29.05
CA GLU A 197 12.76 1.21 29.66
C GLU A 197 11.85 1.88 28.60
N TYR A 198 12.40 2.18 27.43
CA TYR A 198 11.63 2.74 26.31
C TYR A 198 10.79 1.69 25.62
N ALA A 199 11.35 0.51 25.39
CA ALA A 199 10.63 -0.60 24.77
C ALA A 199 9.44 -1.06 25.63
N ALA A 200 9.57 -1.06 26.95
CA ALA A 200 8.50 -1.41 27.90
C ALA A 200 7.36 -0.38 27.94
N SER A 201 7.67 0.91 27.72
CA SER A 201 6.69 2.01 27.74
C SER A 201 5.86 2.12 26.45
N LEU A 202 6.19 1.35 25.43
CA LEU A 202 5.45 1.36 24.15
C LEU A 202 4.07 0.75 24.34
N GLY A 203 3.06 1.58 24.60
CA GLY A 203 1.67 1.18 24.86
C GLY A 203 0.88 0.68 23.65
N LEU A 204 1.55 0.26 22.56
CA LEU A 204 0.92 -0.21 21.32
C LEU A 204 0.80 -1.74 21.33
N THR A 205 -0.42 -2.26 21.32
CA THR A 205 -0.72 -3.70 21.36
C THR A 205 -0.43 -4.43 20.07
N ASP A 206 -0.43 -3.72 18.93
CA ASP A 206 -0.36 -4.33 17.58
C ASP A 206 0.88 -3.89 16.80
N VAL A 207 1.99 -3.66 17.47
CA VAL A 207 3.28 -3.32 16.87
C VAL A 207 4.26 -4.44 17.18
N THR A 208 4.99 -4.89 16.18
CA THR A 208 6.03 -5.89 16.37
C THR A 208 7.27 -5.24 17.00
N ARG A 209 7.57 -5.61 18.22
CA ARG A 209 8.83 -5.22 18.87
C ARG A 209 9.94 -6.11 18.36
N VAL A 210 11.03 -5.50 17.90
CA VAL A 210 12.22 -6.20 17.46
C VAL A 210 13.35 -5.89 18.43
N MET A 211 13.87 -6.93 19.06
CA MET A 211 14.97 -6.78 20.04
C MET A 211 16.31 -6.88 19.31
N GLY A 212 17.28 -6.08 19.74
CA GLY A 212 18.64 -6.08 19.20
C GLY A 212 19.21 -4.70 18.99
N MET A 213 20.46 -4.63 18.56
CA MET A 213 21.08 -3.38 18.15
C MET A 213 20.50 -2.95 16.79
N PRO A 214 20.35 -1.63 16.56
CA PRO A 214 19.67 -1.11 15.37
C PRO A 214 20.25 -1.59 14.03
N ASP A 215 21.56 -1.69 13.90
CA ASP A 215 22.26 -2.22 12.72
C ASP A 215 21.95 -3.69 12.49
N ASP A 216 22.04 -4.53 13.52
CA ASP A 216 21.73 -5.96 13.45
C ASP A 216 20.26 -6.17 13.03
N VAL A 217 19.34 -5.37 13.55
CA VAL A 217 17.92 -5.43 13.21
C VAL A 217 17.70 -5.04 11.75
N VAL A 218 18.36 -4.00 11.25
CA VAL A 218 18.28 -3.60 9.83
C VAL A 218 18.84 -4.71 8.95
N LEU A 219 20.00 -5.27 9.28
CA LEU A 219 20.61 -6.37 8.51
C LEU A 219 19.73 -7.63 8.49
N ALA A 220 19.14 -8.00 9.63
CA ALA A 220 18.24 -9.15 9.73
C ALA A 220 16.93 -8.93 8.96
N LEU A 221 16.38 -7.72 8.99
CA LEU A 221 15.13 -7.36 8.30
C LEU A 221 15.29 -7.36 6.78
N LYS A 222 16.50 -7.08 6.28
CA LYS A 222 16.80 -6.91 4.85
C LYS A 222 15.79 -5.97 4.18
N PRO A 223 15.83 -4.65 4.51
CA PRO A 223 14.88 -3.71 3.97
C PRO A 223 14.85 -3.75 2.45
N ASP A 224 13.67 -3.93 1.92
CA ASP A 224 13.39 -3.96 0.50
C ASP A 224 12.69 -2.67 0.05
N ALA A 225 12.33 -2.65 -1.18
CA ALA A 225 11.66 -1.53 -1.82
C ALA A 225 10.21 -1.25 -1.32
N HIS A 226 9.70 -2.01 -0.34
CA HIS A 226 8.46 -1.76 0.39
C HIS A 226 8.72 -1.41 1.86
N THR A 227 9.98 -1.17 2.22
CA THR A 227 10.38 -0.90 3.60
C THR A 227 10.85 0.54 3.75
N ALA A 228 10.26 1.26 4.72
CA ALA A 228 10.74 2.54 5.23
C ALA A 228 11.51 2.31 6.53
N VAL A 229 12.61 3.03 6.73
CA VAL A 229 13.39 3.03 7.99
C VAL A 229 13.47 4.45 8.51
N VAL A 230 13.07 4.67 9.77
CA VAL A 230 13.06 6.02 10.38
C VAL A 230 13.72 5.99 11.75
N ALA A 231 14.79 6.76 11.90
CA ALA A 231 15.54 6.90 13.13
C ALA A 231 15.01 8.06 13.98
N LEU A 232 14.51 7.76 15.19
CA LEU A 232 13.81 8.67 16.09
C LEU A 232 14.31 8.63 17.54
N THR A 233 15.51 8.07 17.80
CA THR A 233 15.97 7.85 19.19
C THR A 233 16.45 9.12 19.88
N HIS A 234 16.86 10.14 19.17
CA HIS A 234 17.68 11.28 19.63
C HIS A 234 19.11 10.88 20.09
N ASP A 235 19.45 9.59 20.12
CA ASP A 235 20.80 9.10 20.36
C ASP A 235 21.52 8.93 19.01
N ALA A 236 22.54 9.75 18.80
CA ALA A 236 23.26 9.77 17.52
C ALA A 236 23.92 8.43 17.19
N LYS A 237 24.34 7.64 18.21
CA LYS A 237 24.97 6.34 17.97
C LYS A 237 23.97 5.32 17.48
N LEU A 238 22.83 5.21 18.16
CA LEU A 238 21.77 4.27 17.77
C LEU A 238 21.17 4.61 16.39
N ASP A 239 20.94 5.92 16.16
CA ASP A 239 20.44 6.39 14.86
C ASP A 239 21.44 6.10 13.75
N ASP A 240 22.71 6.47 13.92
CA ASP A 240 23.74 6.34 12.89
C ASP A 240 24.02 4.86 12.55
N MET A 241 23.97 3.94 13.53
CA MET A 241 24.10 2.48 13.32
C MET A 241 22.98 1.96 12.39
N ALA A 242 21.73 2.31 12.67
CA ALA A 242 20.61 1.92 11.80
C ALA A 242 20.72 2.53 10.41
N LEU A 243 21.06 3.83 10.31
CA LEU A 243 21.12 4.57 9.06
C LEU A 243 22.22 4.06 8.14
N MET A 244 23.36 3.66 8.69
CA MET A 244 24.49 3.08 7.97
C MET A 244 24.03 1.87 7.14
N GLU A 245 23.30 0.95 7.74
CA GLU A 245 22.82 -0.26 7.06
C GLU A 245 21.57 -0.01 6.20
N ALA A 246 20.66 0.87 6.66
CA ALA A 246 19.48 1.22 5.90
C ALA A 246 19.80 1.92 4.56
N LEU A 247 20.84 2.79 4.54
CA LEU A 247 21.26 3.49 3.33
C LEU A 247 21.96 2.58 2.31
N LYS A 248 22.49 1.43 2.74
CA LYS A 248 23.07 0.41 1.87
C LYS A 248 21.99 -0.55 1.31
N SER A 249 20.80 -0.58 1.93
CA SER A 249 19.71 -1.47 1.55
C SER A 249 18.85 -0.89 0.43
N ASP A 250 17.89 -1.70 -0.04
CA ASP A 250 16.89 -1.31 -1.03
C ASP A 250 15.67 -0.57 -0.43
N ALA A 251 15.75 -0.12 0.83
CA ALA A 251 14.67 0.64 1.48
C ALA A 251 14.21 1.80 0.60
N PHE A 252 12.88 1.93 0.37
CA PHE A 252 12.36 3.02 -0.45
C PHE A 252 12.47 4.38 0.23
N TYR A 253 12.53 4.39 1.56
CA TYR A 253 12.60 5.59 2.37
C TYR A 253 13.52 5.37 3.57
N VAL A 254 14.47 6.29 3.77
CA VAL A 254 15.32 6.33 4.96
C VAL A 254 15.26 7.74 5.52
N GLY A 255 14.80 7.90 6.77
CA GLY A 255 14.60 9.19 7.41
C GLY A 255 15.24 9.28 8.79
N ALA A 256 15.63 10.49 9.20
CA ALA A 256 16.20 10.71 10.51
C ALA A 256 15.73 12.01 11.16
N LEU A 257 15.37 11.92 12.44
CA LEU A 257 15.01 13.06 13.26
C LEU A 257 16.22 13.96 13.53
N GLY A 258 15.99 15.27 13.59
CA GLY A 258 16.99 16.25 13.96
C GLY A 258 16.83 17.59 13.26
N SER A 259 17.58 18.59 13.70
CA SER A 259 17.63 19.89 13.03
C SER A 259 18.46 19.82 11.75
N ARG A 260 18.33 20.82 10.85
CA ARG A 260 19.16 20.94 9.65
C ARG A 260 20.66 20.91 10.00
N ARG A 261 21.07 21.56 11.10
CA ARG A 261 22.45 21.55 11.58
C ARG A 261 22.89 20.14 11.98
N ASN A 262 22.05 19.44 12.77
CA ASN A 262 22.35 18.07 13.18
C ASN A 262 22.46 17.12 12.00
N GLN A 263 21.63 17.30 10.97
CA GLN A 263 21.70 16.49 9.75
C GLN A 263 22.98 16.72 8.96
N ALA A 264 23.47 17.97 8.85
CA ALA A 264 24.75 18.25 8.21
C ALA A 264 25.90 17.54 8.93
N THR A 265 25.94 17.64 10.29
CA THR A 265 26.94 16.95 11.11
C THR A 265 26.81 15.42 11.01
N ARG A 266 25.58 14.88 10.96
CA ARG A 266 25.33 13.45 10.78
C ARG A 266 25.86 12.96 9.43
N LYS A 267 25.54 13.65 8.34
CA LYS A 267 26.06 13.29 7.00
C LYS A 267 27.57 13.26 6.94
N GLN A 268 28.21 14.24 7.58
CA GLN A 268 29.67 14.27 7.67
C GLN A 268 30.21 13.04 8.41
N ARG A 269 29.66 12.70 9.60
CA ARG A 269 30.06 11.49 10.36
C ARG A 269 29.85 10.20 9.57
N LEU A 270 28.73 10.09 8.87
CA LEU A 270 28.41 8.89 8.08
C LEU A 270 29.39 8.72 6.90
N MET A 271 29.86 9.82 6.30
CA MET A 271 30.91 9.76 5.28
C MET A 271 32.27 9.39 5.87
N GLU A 272 32.68 10.05 6.97
CA GLU A 272 34.03 9.93 7.53
C GLU A 272 34.28 8.59 8.22
N HIS A 273 33.26 8.00 8.83
CA HIS A 273 33.42 6.82 9.70
C HIS A 273 32.74 5.54 9.20
N PHE A 274 31.86 5.63 8.18
CA PHE A 274 31.07 4.47 7.73
C PHE A 274 31.15 4.28 6.20
N ASP A 275 32.07 4.95 5.53
CA ASP A 275 32.33 4.82 4.09
C ASP A 275 31.09 4.98 3.19
N LEU A 276 30.11 5.79 3.64
CA LEU A 276 28.92 6.07 2.83
C LEU A 276 29.24 7.13 1.77
N SER A 277 28.87 6.83 0.54
CA SER A 277 29.03 7.78 -0.57
C SER A 277 28.07 8.97 -0.45
N ALA A 278 28.41 10.09 -1.08
CA ALA A 278 27.53 11.26 -1.16
C ALA A 278 26.16 10.88 -1.80
N GLU A 279 26.17 10.02 -2.79
CA GLU A 279 24.97 9.52 -3.48
C GLU A 279 24.06 8.74 -2.51
N SER A 280 24.63 7.83 -1.70
CA SER A 280 23.87 7.12 -0.67
C SER A 280 23.22 8.07 0.33
N LEU A 281 23.92 9.16 0.70
CA LEU A 281 23.43 10.16 1.63
C LEU A 281 22.37 11.11 1.05
N GLU A 282 22.20 11.18 -0.27
CA GLU A 282 21.08 11.88 -0.90
C GLU A 282 19.75 11.19 -0.62
N ARG A 283 19.77 9.87 -0.40
CA ARG A 283 18.59 9.07 -0.01
C ARG A 283 18.12 9.35 1.41
N LEU A 284 18.96 10.01 2.23
CA LEU A 284 18.62 10.33 3.63
C LEU A 284 17.71 11.56 3.69
N HIS A 285 16.45 11.35 4.09
CA HIS A 285 15.51 12.41 4.43
C HIS A 285 15.83 12.96 5.84
N GLY A 286 16.52 14.08 5.88
CA GLY A 286 16.92 14.70 7.13
C GLY A 286 16.95 16.23 7.05
N PRO A 287 16.22 16.95 7.90
CA PRO A 287 15.24 16.48 8.90
C PRO A 287 14.10 15.67 8.30
N VAL A 288 13.70 14.58 8.98
CA VAL A 288 12.58 13.75 8.55
C VAL A 288 11.26 14.52 8.63
N GLY A 289 10.42 14.34 7.63
CA GLY A 289 9.09 14.95 7.54
C GLY A 289 9.02 16.19 6.65
N LEU A 290 7.82 16.49 6.19
CA LEU A 290 7.53 17.70 5.42
C LEU A 290 7.58 18.95 6.31
N SER A 291 7.99 20.08 5.72
CA SER A 291 8.06 21.36 6.44
C SER A 291 6.65 21.99 6.61
N ILE A 292 5.91 21.55 7.61
CA ILE A 292 4.55 22.00 7.92
C ILE A 292 4.46 22.90 9.17
N GLY A 293 5.60 23.29 9.75
CA GLY A 293 5.64 24.06 10.99
C GLY A 293 5.33 23.26 12.26
N ALA A 294 5.45 21.91 12.20
CA ALA A 294 5.18 20.99 13.30
C ALA A 294 6.03 21.29 14.54
N LYS A 295 5.42 21.26 15.73
CA LYS A 295 6.07 21.52 17.02
C LYS A 295 5.83 20.41 18.04
N THR A 296 4.67 19.78 18.02
CA THR A 296 4.32 18.69 18.94
C THR A 296 4.68 17.32 18.34
N PRO A 297 4.88 16.28 19.16
CA PRO A 297 5.15 14.93 18.66
C PRO A 297 4.08 14.45 17.66
N ALA A 298 2.81 14.75 17.88
CA ALA A 298 1.73 14.38 16.98
C ALA A 298 1.83 15.10 15.63
N GLU A 299 2.10 16.41 15.61
CA GLU A 299 2.28 17.17 14.37
C GLU A 299 3.52 16.71 13.59
N ILE A 300 4.62 16.41 14.31
CA ILE A 300 5.83 15.86 13.70
C ILE A 300 5.53 14.49 13.09
N ALA A 301 4.75 13.65 13.77
CA ALA A 301 4.33 12.36 13.22
C ALA A 301 3.50 12.52 11.93
N VAL A 302 2.58 13.49 11.88
CA VAL A 302 1.83 13.81 10.63
C VAL A 302 2.80 14.19 9.52
N SER A 303 3.79 15.04 9.80
CA SER A 303 4.76 15.49 8.79
C SER A 303 5.63 14.32 8.26
N ILE A 304 6.05 13.41 9.14
CA ILE A 304 6.83 12.21 8.78
C ILE A 304 6.00 11.29 7.90
N ILE A 305 4.79 10.96 8.32
CA ILE A 305 3.89 10.06 7.58
C ILE A 305 3.52 10.66 6.22
N ALA A 306 3.24 11.96 6.15
CA ALA A 306 2.97 12.63 4.88
C ALA A 306 4.14 12.54 3.90
N GLN A 307 5.39 12.70 4.37
CA GLN A 307 6.58 12.54 3.54
C GLN A 307 6.76 11.09 3.08
N ILE A 308 6.58 10.11 3.97
CA ILE A 308 6.66 8.68 3.61
C ILE A 308 5.64 8.35 2.51
N VAL A 309 4.38 8.82 2.65
CA VAL A 309 3.33 8.62 1.65
C VAL A 309 3.68 9.31 0.33
N GLN A 310 4.22 10.52 0.38
CA GLN A 310 4.66 11.25 -0.82
C GLN A 310 5.73 10.46 -1.59
N VAL A 311 6.77 9.98 -0.92
CA VAL A 311 7.86 9.21 -1.54
C VAL A 311 7.36 7.86 -2.05
N LYS A 312 6.52 7.17 -1.26
CA LYS A 312 5.88 5.92 -1.66
C LYS A 312 5.12 6.08 -2.98
N ASN A 313 4.27 7.10 -3.08
CA ASN A 313 3.43 7.31 -4.27
C ASN A 313 4.23 7.80 -5.47
N ALA A 314 5.31 8.57 -5.26
CA ALA A 314 6.21 8.95 -6.35
C ALA A 314 6.95 7.75 -6.94
N ALA A 315 7.33 6.78 -6.11
CA ALA A 315 8.00 5.55 -6.57
C ALA A 315 7.06 4.60 -7.33
N THR A 316 5.73 4.68 -7.08
CA THR A 316 4.72 3.85 -7.76
C THR A 316 4.10 4.51 -8.99
N ALA A 317 4.26 5.83 -9.15
CA ALA A 317 3.81 6.54 -10.34
C ALA A 317 4.76 6.21 -11.52
N ALA A 318 4.36 5.28 -12.39
CA ALA A 318 4.98 5.15 -13.70
C ALA A 318 4.83 6.50 -14.44
N PRO A 319 5.79 6.90 -15.30
CA PRO A 319 5.66 8.12 -16.09
C PRO A 319 4.38 8.00 -16.93
N VAL A 320 3.40 8.84 -16.64
CA VAL A 320 2.25 9.07 -17.52
C VAL A 320 2.83 9.57 -18.82
N ALA A 321 2.76 8.76 -19.88
CA ALA A 321 3.08 9.19 -21.21
C ALA A 321 2.19 10.40 -21.52
N THR A 322 2.76 11.59 -21.50
CA THR A 322 2.13 12.80 -21.98
C THR A 322 2.02 12.65 -23.48
N GLU A 323 0.90 12.15 -23.98
CA GLU A 323 0.51 12.40 -25.36
C GLU A 323 0.23 13.90 -25.50
N SER A 324 1.27 14.62 -25.87
CA SER A 324 1.18 15.96 -26.42
C SER A 324 0.80 15.79 -27.89
N SER A 325 -0.32 16.30 -28.27
CA SER A 325 -0.58 17.18 -29.41
C SER A 325 -2.04 17.04 -29.85
N CYS A 326 -2.88 17.89 -29.34
CA CYS A 326 -4.01 18.33 -30.12
C CYS A 326 -3.48 19.44 -31.02
N ALA A 327 -3.05 19.07 -32.23
CA ALA A 327 -2.79 20.03 -33.30
C ALA A 327 -4.12 20.70 -33.66
N LYS A 328 -4.14 22.03 -33.54
CA LYS A 328 -5.20 22.87 -34.13
C LYS A 328 -5.16 22.74 -35.65
N ALA A 329 -6.27 22.43 -36.25
CA ALA A 329 -6.64 22.87 -37.57
C ALA A 329 -8.14 23.20 -37.56
#